data_c250e3e0fb6c796adabda87d0752b9f5
#
_entry.id   c250e3e0fb6c796adabda87d0752b9f5
#
_cell.length_a   1.000
_cell.length_b   1.000
_cell.length_c   1.000
_cell.angle_alpha   90.00
_cell.angle_beta   90.00
_cell.angle_gamma   90.00
#
_symmetry.space_group_name_H-M   'P 1'
#
loop_
_entity.id
_entity.type
_entity.pdbx_description
1 polymer ?
#
loop_
_entity_poly.entity_id
_entity_poly.type
_entity_poly.pdbx_seq_one_letter_code
_entity_poly.pdbx_strand_id
1 'polypeptide(L)'
;MYERNYELISSKFREFFFPTLLTSMTGNICMVVDSIIVSNLIGAMALSAIQPVIPVGTTVNLIYWMIGLGGSVLCSIAKAEFDNEKSSRIFSVSIISLLLFGILVAIFGTIFAPQIVPILCASPQVQPLVYQYYSVYVLGMPFLCYIMSLSYFIRTDGIADLPFRALLLSNIVNIIFDLIFIGVFHLGVSGAAWATIVGYIFGCTYMSTYFFSSKRTLDFALVKAKTFLNTLANICKSGFSGASTQLYMTIKIFVINTLITLYIGQ
;
A
#
# COMPACT_ATOMS: atom_id res chain seq x y z
N MET A 1 2.48 11.11 -41.03
CA MET A 1 2.37 11.73 -39.68
C MET A 1 1.54 10.89 -38.74
N TYR A 2 0.42 10.32 -39.16
CA TYR A 2 -0.46 9.46 -38.32
C TYR A 2 0.22 8.15 -37.90
N GLU A 3 0.87 7.42 -38.79
CA GLU A 3 1.54 6.15 -38.48
C GLU A 3 2.67 6.30 -37.46
N ARG A 4 3.47 7.36 -37.55
CA ARG A 4 4.55 7.63 -36.59
C ARG A 4 4.06 7.95 -35.18
N ASN A 5 2.89 8.60 -35.08
CA ASN A 5 2.25 8.84 -33.77
C ASN A 5 1.65 7.55 -33.18
N TYR A 6 1.10 6.66 -34.01
CA TYR A 6 0.56 5.37 -33.58
C TYR A 6 1.63 4.44 -33.01
N GLU A 7 2.79 4.34 -33.66
CA GLU A 7 3.92 3.55 -33.15
C GLU A 7 4.45 4.09 -31.83
N LEU A 8 4.56 5.41 -31.67
CA LEU A 8 4.98 6.04 -30.43
C LEU A 8 3.98 5.75 -29.30
N ILE A 9 2.68 5.92 -29.56
CA ILE A 9 1.62 5.65 -28.59
C ILE A 9 1.58 4.17 -28.21
N SER A 10 1.68 3.26 -29.18
CA SER A 10 1.69 1.82 -28.94
C SER A 10 2.92 1.38 -28.14
N SER A 11 4.09 1.94 -28.43
CA SER A 11 5.33 1.68 -27.69
C SER A 11 5.21 2.15 -26.24
N LYS A 12 4.76 3.38 -26.03
CA LYS A 12 4.55 3.93 -24.68
C LYS A 12 3.45 3.19 -23.91
N PHE A 13 2.36 2.84 -24.57
CA PHE A 13 1.32 2.01 -23.96
C PHE A 13 1.90 0.71 -23.43
N ARG A 14 2.68 -0.03 -24.22
CA ARG A 14 3.30 -1.30 -23.78
C ARG A 14 4.28 -1.10 -22.63
N GLU A 15 5.07 -0.04 -22.66
CA GLU A 15 6.03 0.32 -21.60
C GLU A 15 5.36 0.50 -20.22
N PHE A 16 4.13 1.00 -20.18
CA PHE A 16 3.39 1.20 -18.94
C PHE A 16 2.41 0.07 -18.61
N PHE A 17 1.78 -0.50 -19.62
CA PHE A 17 0.75 -1.52 -19.46
C PHE A 17 1.28 -2.79 -18.82
N PHE A 18 2.35 -3.36 -19.38
CA PHE A 18 2.89 -4.62 -18.87
C PHE A 18 3.42 -4.52 -17.45
N PRO A 19 4.25 -3.54 -17.04
CA PRO A 19 4.68 -3.43 -15.66
C PRO A 19 3.52 -3.21 -14.68
N THR A 20 2.48 -2.47 -15.07
CA THR A 20 1.32 -2.23 -14.22
C THR A 20 0.47 -3.48 -14.07
N LEU A 21 0.21 -4.21 -15.16
CA LEU A 21 -0.49 -5.49 -15.15
C LEU A 21 0.24 -6.52 -14.28
N LEU A 22 1.55 -6.69 -14.53
CA LEU A 22 2.39 -7.61 -13.77
C LEU A 22 2.44 -7.25 -12.28
N THR A 23 2.50 -5.97 -11.94
CA THR A 23 2.44 -5.51 -10.53
C THR A 23 1.16 -5.99 -9.86
N SER A 24 0.00 -5.81 -10.51
CA SER A 24 -1.29 -6.22 -9.96
C SER A 24 -1.43 -7.73 -9.84
N MET A 25 -0.96 -8.47 -10.84
CA MET A 25 -0.96 -9.93 -10.82
C MET A 25 -0.04 -10.49 -9.73
N THR A 26 1.18 -9.94 -9.62
CA THR A 26 2.17 -10.37 -8.63
C THR A 26 1.64 -10.17 -7.21
N GLY A 27 0.98 -9.04 -6.91
CA GLY A 27 0.39 -8.79 -5.60
C GLY A 27 -0.70 -9.80 -5.24
N ASN A 28 -1.60 -10.13 -6.17
CA ASN A 28 -2.64 -11.13 -5.95
C ASN A 28 -2.07 -12.55 -5.78
N ILE A 29 -1.11 -12.94 -6.61
CA ILE A 29 -0.43 -14.23 -6.50
C ILE A 29 0.29 -14.35 -5.15
N CYS A 30 0.99 -13.30 -4.73
CA CYS A 30 1.68 -13.27 -3.46
C CYS A 30 0.71 -13.45 -2.28
N MET A 31 -0.43 -12.76 -2.29
CA MET A 31 -1.46 -12.90 -1.26
C MET A 31 -1.99 -14.35 -1.16
N VAL A 32 -2.14 -15.05 -2.29
CA VAL A 32 -2.54 -16.46 -2.30
C VAL A 32 -1.44 -17.35 -1.76
N VAL A 33 -0.19 -17.16 -2.19
CA VAL A 33 0.97 -17.93 -1.72
C VAL A 33 1.17 -17.75 -0.22
N ASP A 34 1.11 -16.51 0.28
CA ASP A 34 1.17 -16.18 1.70
C ASP A 34 0.08 -16.91 2.51
N SER A 35 -1.16 -16.88 2.03
CA SER A 35 -2.28 -17.60 2.66
C SER A 35 -2.05 -19.11 2.70
N ILE A 36 -1.46 -19.69 1.64
CA ILE A 36 -1.12 -21.13 1.58
C ILE A 36 0.00 -21.46 2.59
N ILE A 37 1.05 -20.64 2.66
CA ILE A 37 2.16 -20.82 3.60
C ILE A 37 1.65 -20.78 5.05
N VAL A 38 0.89 -19.73 5.39
CA VAL A 38 0.32 -19.56 6.73
C VAL A 38 -0.60 -20.72 7.09
N SER A 39 -1.50 -21.14 6.18
CA SER A 39 -2.41 -22.25 6.42
C SER A 39 -1.71 -23.58 6.62
N ASN A 40 -0.66 -23.87 5.85
CA ASN A 40 0.07 -25.13 5.94
C ASN A 40 1.02 -25.20 7.14
N LEU A 41 1.67 -24.09 7.50
CA LEU A 41 2.68 -24.09 8.56
C LEU A 41 2.10 -23.82 9.96
N ILE A 42 1.01 -23.04 10.06
CA ILE A 42 0.41 -22.69 11.35
C ILE A 42 -0.95 -23.39 11.52
N GLY A 43 -1.67 -23.61 10.43
CA GLY A 43 -3.00 -24.21 10.42
C GLY A 43 -4.11 -23.21 10.04
N ALA A 44 -5.31 -23.74 9.80
CA ALA A 44 -6.48 -22.96 9.36
C ALA A 44 -6.91 -21.86 10.38
N MET A 45 -6.66 -22.08 11.67
CA MET A 45 -6.96 -21.10 12.72
C MET A 45 -6.15 -19.81 12.57
N ALA A 46 -4.95 -19.86 11.97
CA ALA A 46 -4.16 -18.68 11.68
C ALA A 46 -4.81 -17.77 10.63
N LEU A 47 -5.45 -18.35 9.61
CA LEU A 47 -6.22 -17.56 8.63
C LEU A 47 -7.40 -16.84 9.29
N SER A 48 -8.05 -17.48 10.27
CA SER A 48 -9.11 -16.83 11.06
C SER A 48 -8.60 -15.65 11.90
N ALA A 49 -7.31 -15.60 12.19
CA ALA A 49 -6.69 -14.46 12.87
C ALA A 49 -6.30 -13.32 11.93
N ILE A 50 -5.93 -13.61 10.69
CA ILE A 50 -5.50 -12.60 9.70
C ILE A 50 -6.71 -11.91 9.06
N GLN A 51 -7.77 -12.65 8.73
CA GLN A 51 -8.94 -12.14 8.03
C GLN A 51 -9.61 -10.92 8.70
N PRO A 52 -9.81 -10.88 10.04
CA PRO A 52 -10.38 -9.72 10.72
C PRO A 52 -9.55 -8.44 10.60
N VAL A 53 -8.25 -8.55 10.31
CA VAL A 53 -7.34 -7.39 10.19
C VAL A 53 -7.38 -6.76 8.78
N ILE A 54 -7.88 -7.46 7.77
CA ILE A 54 -7.97 -6.95 6.39
C ILE A 54 -8.70 -5.59 6.29
N PRO A 55 -9.82 -5.33 6.99
CA PRO A 55 -10.49 -4.03 6.95
C PRO A 55 -9.61 -2.86 7.39
N VAL A 56 -8.66 -3.09 8.28
CA VAL A 56 -7.69 -2.06 8.70
C VAL A 56 -6.78 -1.69 7.52
N GLY A 57 -6.23 -2.69 6.84
CA GLY A 57 -5.43 -2.48 5.64
C GLY A 57 -6.21 -1.77 4.53
N THR A 58 -7.46 -2.18 4.27
CA THR A 58 -8.29 -1.53 3.23
C THR A 58 -8.64 -0.08 3.56
N THR A 59 -8.78 0.28 4.84
CA THR A 59 -8.97 1.67 5.27
C THR A 59 -7.72 2.50 5.01
N VAL A 60 -6.53 1.97 5.31
CA VAL A 60 -5.26 2.63 4.96
C VAL A 60 -5.13 2.77 3.44
N ASN A 61 -5.53 1.74 2.69
CA ASN A 61 -5.54 1.76 1.23
C ASN A 61 -6.37 2.91 0.67
N LEU A 62 -7.54 3.19 1.24
CA LEU A 62 -8.39 4.30 0.84
C LEU A 62 -7.63 5.64 0.88
N ILE A 63 -6.91 5.89 1.96
CA ILE A 63 -6.19 7.15 2.17
C ILE A 63 -4.98 7.27 1.23
N TYR A 64 -4.19 6.20 1.09
CA TYR A 64 -3.07 6.30 0.17
C TYR A 64 -3.52 6.36 -1.31
N TRP A 65 -4.64 5.75 -1.69
CA TRP A 65 -5.24 5.93 -3.00
C TRP A 65 -5.67 7.38 -3.21
N MET A 66 -6.36 7.97 -2.24
CA MET A 66 -6.81 9.34 -2.32
C MET A 66 -5.64 10.33 -2.49
N ILE A 67 -4.62 10.23 -1.64
CA ILE A 67 -3.49 11.17 -1.65
C ILE A 67 -2.49 10.81 -2.76
N GLY A 68 -2.17 9.53 -2.95
CA GLY A 68 -1.20 9.07 -3.94
C GLY A 68 -1.68 9.28 -5.37
N LEU A 69 -2.89 8.80 -5.70
CA LEU A 69 -3.47 8.99 -7.02
C LEU A 69 -3.80 10.47 -7.29
N GLY A 70 -4.46 11.15 -6.34
CA GLY A 70 -4.81 12.57 -6.49
C GLY A 70 -3.56 13.44 -6.65
N GLY A 71 -2.51 13.17 -5.87
CA GLY A 71 -1.23 13.86 -5.99
C GLY A 71 -0.54 13.58 -7.32
N SER A 72 -0.51 12.33 -7.78
CA SER A 72 0.13 11.98 -9.05
C SER A 72 -0.57 12.62 -10.25
N VAL A 73 -1.90 12.71 -10.24
CA VAL A 73 -2.68 13.41 -11.28
C VAL A 73 -2.32 14.90 -11.32
N LEU A 74 -2.38 15.59 -10.18
CA LEU A 74 -2.02 17.01 -10.11
C LEU A 74 -0.56 17.26 -10.45
N CYS A 75 0.33 16.35 -10.07
CA CYS A 75 1.75 16.40 -10.43
C CYS A 75 1.95 16.27 -11.94
N SER A 76 1.22 15.34 -12.60
CA SER A 76 1.26 15.19 -14.06
C SER A 76 0.79 16.44 -14.79
N ILE A 77 -0.27 17.10 -14.28
CA ILE A 77 -0.77 18.36 -14.83
C ILE A 77 0.29 19.46 -14.69
N ALA A 78 0.88 19.62 -13.48
CA ALA A 78 1.92 20.61 -13.25
C ALA A 78 3.16 20.40 -14.15
N LYS A 79 3.54 19.14 -14.40
CA LYS A 79 4.62 18.82 -15.35
C LYS A 79 4.26 19.17 -16.78
N ALA A 80 3.02 18.93 -17.22
CA ALA A 80 2.56 19.31 -18.55
C ALA A 80 2.54 20.84 -18.74
N GLU A 81 2.35 21.60 -17.65
CA GLU A 81 2.46 23.06 -17.59
C GLU A 81 3.91 23.54 -17.47
N PHE A 82 4.90 22.63 -17.41
CA PHE A 82 6.33 22.94 -17.14
C PHE A 82 6.58 23.64 -15.81
N ASP A 83 5.66 23.51 -14.84
CA ASP A 83 5.79 24.06 -13.48
C ASP A 83 6.46 23.03 -12.55
N ASN A 84 7.79 22.99 -12.60
CA ASN A 84 8.59 22.06 -11.80
C ASN A 84 8.48 22.34 -10.29
N GLU A 85 8.31 23.61 -9.90
CA GLU A 85 8.15 23.98 -8.49
C GLU A 85 6.83 23.44 -7.94
N LYS A 86 5.73 23.63 -8.67
CA LYS A 86 4.41 23.09 -8.31
C LYS A 86 4.41 21.57 -8.26
N SER A 87 5.04 20.89 -9.22
CA SER A 87 5.13 19.43 -9.25
C SER A 87 5.90 18.88 -8.06
N SER A 88 7.07 19.46 -7.72
CA SER A 88 7.88 19.08 -6.57
C SER A 88 7.19 19.39 -5.24
N ARG A 89 6.43 20.48 -5.15
CA ARG A 89 5.60 20.80 -4.00
C ARG A 89 4.50 19.76 -3.77
N ILE A 90 3.75 19.37 -4.82
CA ILE A 90 2.70 18.36 -4.75
C ILE A 90 3.30 17.01 -4.32
N PHE A 91 4.43 16.63 -4.91
CA PHE A 91 5.18 15.43 -4.54
C PHE A 91 5.53 15.43 -3.04
N SER A 92 6.17 16.51 -2.56
CA SER A 92 6.60 16.62 -1.16
C SER A 92 5.42 16.54 -0.19
N VAL A 93 4.34 17.29 -0.47
CA VAL A 93 3.14 17.27 0.38
C VAL A 93 2.52 15.88 0.43
N SER A 94 2.43 15.18 -0.70
CA SER A 94 1.85 13.83 -0.74
C SER A 94 2.68 12.82 0.05
N ILE A 95 4.00 12.77 -0.18
CA ILE A 95 4.89 11.83 0.51
C ILE A 95 4.88 12.07 2.02
N ILE A 96 5.04 13.33 2.44
CA ILE A 96 5.07 13.69 3.87
C ILE A 96 3.72 13.38 4.53
N SER A 97 2.60 13.72 3.89
CA SER A 97 1.26 13.45 4.44
C SER A 97 1.01 11.97 4.60
N LEU A 98 1.40 11.12 3.63
CA LEU A 98 1.20 9.68 3.72
C LEU A 98 2.14 9.02 4.73
N LEU A 99 3.39 9.49 4.84
CA LEU A 99 4.31 9.04 5.89
C LEU A 99 3.77 9.36 7.28
N LEU A 100 3.35 10.61 7.50
CA LEU A 100 2.75 11.04 8.78
C LEU A 100 1.50 10.23 9.08
N PHE A 101 0.63 10.01 8.10
CA PHE A 101 -0.56 9.18 8.26
C PHE A 101 -0.19 7.75 8.65
N GLY A 102 0.76 7.11 7.96
CA GLY A 102 1.22 5.75 8.29
C GLY A 102 1.80 5.67 9.71
N ILE A 103 2.59 6.67 10.13
CA ILE A 103 3.15 6.76 11.49
C ILE A 103 2.02 6.91 12.52
N LEU A 104 1.03 7.76 12.26
CA LEU A 104 -0.12 7.93 13.15
C LEU A 104 -0.92 6.63 13.27
N VAL A 105 -1.15 5.93 12.15
CA VAL A 105 -1.83 4.61 12.17
C VAL A 105 -1.02 3.60 13.00
N ALA A 106 0.30 3.56 12.85
CA ALA A 106 1.15 2.67 13.64
C ALA A 106 1.08 2.99 15.14
N ILE A 107 1.20 4.27 15.53
CA ILE A 107 1.17 4.70 16.94
C ILE A 107 -0.21 4.44 17.55
N PHE A 108 -1.26 5.00 16.95
CA PHE A 108 -2.62 4.86 17.48
C PHE A 108 -3.11 3.41 17.38
N GLY A 109 -2.81 2.72 16.28
CA GLY A 109 -3.15 1.31 16.11
C GLY A 109 -2.54 0.43 17.20
N THR A 110 -1.29 0.69 17.59
CA THR A 110 -0.64 -0.06 18.67
C THR A 110 -1.21 0.31 20.05
N ILE A 111 -1.40 1.60 20.33
CA ILE A 111 -1.94 2.06 21.61
C ILE A 111 -3.37 1.54 21.85
N PHE A 112 -4.21 1.61 20.82
CA PHE A 112 -5.61 1.20 20.89
C PHE A 112 -5.86 -0.25 20.45
N ALA A 113 -4.82 -1.05 20.23
CA ALA A 113 -4.95 -2.47 19.89
C ALA A 113 -5.88 -3.25 20.81
N PRO A 114 -5.82 -3.09 22.16
CA PRO A 114 -6.72 -3.79 23.08
C PRO A 114 -8.22 -3.47 22.88
N GLN A 115 -8.53 -2.27 22.38
CA GLN A 115 -9.89 -1.83 22.10
C GLN A 115 -10.34 -2.21 20.68
N ILE A 116 -9.42 -2.16 19.71
CA ILE A 116 -9.71 -2.42 18.31
C ILE A 116 -9.91 -3.91 18.05
N VAL A 117 -9.08 -4.77 18.61
CA VAL A 117 -9.13 -6.22 18.35
C VAL A 117 -10.47 -6.87 18.73
N PRO A 118 -11.11 -6.56 19.87
CA PRO A 118 -12.44 -7.09 20.18
C PRO A 118 -13.53 -6.63 19.19
N ILE A 119 -13.37 -5.45 18.58
CA ILE A 119 -14.29 -4.95 17.55
C ILE A 119 -14.10 -5.72 16.23
N LEU A 120 -12.85 -6.05 15.89
CA LEU A 120 -12.52 -6.78 14.66
C LEU A 120 -12.89 -8.26 14.74
N CYS A 121 -12.80 -8.87 15.91
CA CYS A 121 -13.04 -10.29 16.11
C CYS A 121 -13.88 -10.54 17.36
N ALA A 122 -15.10 -11.04 17.15
CA ALA A 122 -16.04 -11.35 18.24
C ALA A 122 -15.69 -12.65 19.00
N SER A 123 -14.91 -13.57 18.38
CA SER A 123 -14.56 -14.86 18.97
C SER A 123 -13.44 -14.74 20.02
N PRO A 124 -13.69 -14.97 21.32
CA PRO A 124 -12.66 -14.89 22.35
C PRO A 124 -11.48 -15.84 22.15
N GLN A 125 -11.71 -16.97 21.47
CA GLN A 125 -10.69 -17.99 21.22
C GLN A 125 -9.64 -17.53 20.19
N VAL A 126 -10.03 -16.69 19.23
CA VAL A 126 -9.18 -16.21 18.15
C VAL A 126 -8.55 -14.86 18.47
N GLN A 127 -9.18 -14.06 19.34
CA GLN A 127 -8.70 -12.71 19.72
C GLN A 127 -7.21 -12.64 20.08
N PRO A 128 -6.62 -13.56 20.87
CA PRO A 128 -5.18 -13.51 21.18
C PRO A 128 -4.29 -13.61 19.95
N LEU A 129 -4.67 -14.44 18.95
CA LEU A 129 -3.95 -14.56 17.70
C LEU A 129 -4.14 -13.33 16.81
N VAL A 130 -5.34 -12.77 16.75
CA VAL A 130 -5.62 -11.49 16.08
C VAL A 130 -4.77 -10.38 16.69
N TYR A 131 -4.67 -10.31 18.01
CA TYR A 131 -3.86 -9.31 18.70
C TYR A 131 -2.38 -9.44 18.35
N GLN A 132 -1.83 -10.67 18.34
CA GLN A 132 -0.44 -10.93 17.98
C GLN A 132 -0.14 -10.49 16.54
N TYR A 133 -1.02 -10.80 15.59
CA TYR A 133 -0.87 -10.38 14.20
C TYR A 133 -1.01 -8.88 14.04
N TYR A 134 -2.11 -8.31 14.56
CA TYR A 134 -2.48 -6.90 14.42
C TYR A 134 -1.42 -5.96 14.97
N SER A 135 -0.90 -6.23 16.18
CA SER A 135 0.09 -5.38 16.85
C SER A 135 1.37 -5.22 16.06
N VAL A 136 1.78 -6.25 15.34
CA VAL A 136 2.93 -6.20 14.44
C VAL A 136 2.55 -5.56 13.11
N TYR A 137 1.41 -5.96 12.52
CA TYR A 137 0.97 -5.51 11.21
C TYR A 137 0.85 -3.99 11.11
N VAL A 138 0.32 -3.32 12.13
CA VAL A 138 0.17 -1.85 12.13
C VAL A 138 1.51 -1.11 12.12
N LEU A 139 2.59 -1.71 12.63
CA LEU A 139 3.94 -1.14 12.57
C LEU A 139 4.48 -1.07 11.14
N GLY A 140 3.94 -1.88 10.24
CA GLY A 140 4.28 -1.87 8.82
C GLY A 140 3.65 -0.73 8.02
N MET A 141 2.65 -0.02 8.57
CA MET A 141 1.88 0.99 7.84
C MET A 141 2.70 2.16 7.29
N PRO A 142 3.71 2.71 7.99
CA PRO A 142 4.56 3.77 7.44
C PRO A 142 5.30 3.32 6.17
N PHE A 143 5.81 2.09 6.16
CA PHE A 143 6.53 1.52 5.02
C PHE A 143 5.58 1.27 3.84
N LEU A 144 4.38 0.74 4.11
CA LEU A 144 3.34 0.58 3.10
C LEU A 144 2.97 1.92 2.46
N CYS A 145 2.68 2.93 3.27
CA CYS A 145 2.33 4.27 2.79
C CYS A 145 3.46 4.88 1.96
N TYR A 146 4.71 4.69 2.37
CA TYR A 146 5.87 5.20 1.64
C TYR A 146 6.05 4.53 0.28
N ILE A 147 6.09 3.19 0.23
CA ILE A 147 6.32 2.46 -1.02
C ILE A 147 5.20 2.71 -2.03
N MET A 148 3.94 2.73 -1.58
CA MET A 148 2.79 2.99 -2.44
C MET A 148 2.78 4.42 -2.95
N SER A 149 3.07 5.40 -2.09
CA SER A 149 3.18 6.80 -2.47
C SER A 149 4.23 7.02 -3.55
N LEU A 150 5.46 6.57 -3.32
CA LEU A 150 6.54 6.67 -4.31
C LEU A 150 6.19 5.97 -5.63
N SER A 151 5.50 4.81 -5.58
CA SER A 151 5.10 4.08 -6.78
C SER A 151 4.25 4.93 -7.74
N TYR A 152 3.34 5.78 -7.22
CA TYR A 152 2.54 6.68 -8.04
C TYR A 152 3.39 7.75 -8.72
N PHE A 153 4.26 8.41 -7.95
CA PHE A 153 5.05 9.54 -8.44
C PHE A 153 6.19 9.12 -9.39
N ILE A 154 6.82 7.98 -9.15
CA ILE A 154 7.86 7.45 -10.04
C ILE A 154 7.28 7.10 -11.41
N ARG A 155 6.05 6.57 -11.45
CA ARG A 155 5.33 6.34 -12.71
C ARG A 155 5.00 7.65 -13.42
N THR A 156 4.66 8.69 -12.69
CA THR A 156 4.45 10.05 -13.23
C THR A 156 5.73 10.61 -13.86
N ASP A 157 6.90 10.18 -13.39
CA ASP A 157 8.22 10.51 -13.95
C ASP A 157 8.58 9.67 -15.20
N GLY A 158 7.68 8.77 -15.61
CA GLY A 158 7.91 7.92 -16.78
C GLY A 158 8.70 6.65 -16.50
N ILE A 159 8.99 6.34 -15.22
CA ILE A 159 9.77 5.17 -14.80
C ILE A 159 8.81 4.12 -14.22
N ALA A 160 8.09 3.38 -15.09
CA ALA A 160 7.13 2.38 -14.64
C ALA A 160 7.78 1.08 -14.11
N ASP A 161 8.98 0.78 -14.55
CA ASP A 161 9.71 -0.45 -14.28
C ASP A 161 10.23 -0.53 -12.83
N LEU A 162 10.67 0.60 -12.26
CA LEU A 162 11.21 0.65 -10.92
C LEU A 162 10.18 0.29 -9.84
N PRO A 163 8.95 0.84 -9.84
CA PRO A 163 7.91 0.41 -8.91
C PRO A 163 7.54 -1.07 -9.05
N PHE A 164 7.48 -1.59 -10.26
CA PHE A 164 7.23 -3.01 -10.48
C PHE A 164 8.30 -3.88 -9.82
N ARG A 165 9.58 -3.62 -10.09
CA ARG A 165 10.71 -4.38 -9.52
C ARG A 165 10.76 -4.26 -8.00
N ALA A 166 10.49 -3.07 -7.45
CA ALA A 166 10.48 -2.85 -6.01
C ALA A 166 9.37 -3.65 -5.31
N LEU A 167 8.17 -3.66 -5.87
CA LEU A 167 7.04 -4.41 -5.33
C LEU A 167 7.22 -5.92 -5.50
N LEU A 168 7.78 -6.36 -6.64
CA LEU A 168 8.14 -7.75 -6.84
C LEU A 168 9.18 -8.22 -5.83
N LEU A 169 10.24 -7.44 -5.60
CA LEU A 169 11.25 -7.72 -4.58
C LEU A 169 10.62 -7.78 -3.18
N SER A 170 9.78 -6.82 -2.84
CA SER A 170 9.04 -6.80 -1.57
C SER A 170 8.26 -8.10 -1.35
N ASN A 171 7.54 -8.56 -2.36
CA ASN A 171 6.75 -9.78 -2.29
C ASN A 171 7.61 -11.05 -2.20
N ILE A 172 8.71 -11.13 -2.96
CA ILE A 172 9.63 -12.28 -2.89
C ILE A 172 10.29 -12.35 -1.50
N VAL A 173 10.73 -11.22 -0.97
CA VAL A 173 11.33 -11.15 0.36
C VAL A 173 10.30 -11.53 1.43
N ASN A 174 9.06 -11.06 1.33
CA ASN A 174 7.98 -11.45 2.23
C ASN A 174 7.81 -12.98 2.25
N ILE A 175 7.66 -13.64 1.10
CA ILE A 175 7.53 -15.10 1.01
C ILE A 175 8.72 -15.84 1.64
N ILE A 176 9.95 -15.38 1.38
CA ILE A 176 11.15 -15.99 1.95
C ILE A 176 11.13 -15.86 3.48
N PHE A 177 10.81 -14.69 4.00
CA PHE A 177 10.76 -14.44 5.44
C PHE A 177 9.56 -15.10 6.12
N ASP A 178 8.45 -15.35 5.42
CA ASP A 178 7.38 -16.19 5.93
C ASP A 178 7.87 -17.61 6.23
N LEU A 179 8.58 -18.22 5.29
CA LEU A 179 9.17 -19.55 5.50
C LEU A 179 10.17 -19.57 6.65
N ILE A 180 10.95 -18.50 6.83
CA ILE A 180 11.94 -18.38 7.90
C ILE A 180 11.26 -18.14 9.25
N PHE A 181 10.39 -17.13 9.36
CA PHE A 181 9.82 -16.72 10.63
C PHE A 181 8.74 -17.70 11.12
N ILE A 182 7.96 -18.26 10.21
CA ILE A 182 6.93 -19.24 10.56
C ILE A 182 7.54 -20.65 10.61
N GLY A 183 8.29 -21.05 9.57
CA GLY A 183 8.78 -22.43 9.44
C GLY A 183 9.99 -22.75 10.30
N VAL A 184 10.97 -21.82 10.43
CA VAL A 184 12.21 -22.06 11.18
C VAL A 184 12.11 -21.50 12.60
N PHE A 185 11.70 -20.25 12.77
CA PHE A 185 11.62 -19.61 14.09
C PHE A 185 10.31 -19.86 14.83
N HIS A 186 9.33 -20.46 14.20
CA HIS A 186 8.02 -20.81 14.79
C HIS A 186 7.32 -19.64 15.48
N LEU A 187 7.42 -18.43 14.91
CA LEU A 187 6.83 -17.21 15.48
C LEU A 187 5.31 -17.14 15.31
N GLY A 188 4.70 -18.17 14.70
CA GLY A 188 3.26 -18.21 14.48
C GLY A 188 2.75 -17.05 13.60
N VAL A 189 1.55 -16.56 13.88
CA VAL A 189 0.89 -15.49 13.09
C VAL A 189 1.67 -14.15 13.13
N SER A 190 2.39 -13.86 14.21
CA SER A 190 3.24 -12.66 14.28
C SER A 190 4.41 -12.74 13.31
N GLY A 191 4.89 -13.97 13.00
CA GLY A 191 5.92 -14.20 12.00
C GLY A 191 5.51 -13.73 10.61
N ALA A 192 4.27 -14.00 10.19
CA ALA A 192 3.71 -13.52 8.92
C ALA A 192 3.67 -11.98 8.87
N ALA A 193 3.26 -11.33 9.96
CA ALA A 193 3.25 -9.87 10.02
C ALA A 193 4.68 -9.28 9.94
N TRP A 194 5.65 -9.88 10.61
CA TRP A 194 7.06 -9.46 10.52
C TRP A 194 7.65 -9.67 9.12
N ALA A 195 7.34 -10.79 8.47
CA ALA A 195 7.77 -11.05 7.09
C ALA A 195 7.24 -9.98 6.13
N THR A 196 5.98 -9.57 6.30
CA THR A 196 5.38 -8.48 5.52
C THR A 196 6.13 -7.15 5.73
N ILE A 197 6.47 -6.81 6.97
CA ILE A 197 7.24 -5.58 7.28
C ILE A 197 8.62 -5.63 6.64
N VAL A 198 9.33 -6.75 6.76
CA VAL A 198 10.66 -6.92 6.15
C VAL A 198 10.55 -6.78 4.63
N GLY A 199 9.54 -7.39 4.01
CA GLY A 199 9.25 -7.20 2.59
C GLY A 199 9.08 -5.72 2.22
N TYR A 200 8.27 -4.98 2.98
CA TYR A 200 8.10 -3.53 2.75
C TYR A 200 9.40 -2.75 2.91
N ILE A 201 10.24 -3.06 3.91
CA ILE A 201 11.53 -2.38 4.12
C ILE A 201 12.45 -2.58 2.91
N PHE A 202 12.58 -3.81 2.39
CA PHE A 202 13.36 -4.09 1.19
C PHE A 202 12.78 -3.36 -0.04
N GLY A 203 11.46 -3.40 -0.21
CA GLY A 203 10.78 -2.67 -1.27
C GLY A 203 11.01 -1.16 -1.19
N CYS A 204 10.89 -0.56 0.01
CA CYS A 204 11.17 0.85 0.26
C CYS A 204 12.62 1.21 -0.07
N THR A 205 13.57 0.39 0.36
CA THR A 205 15.00 0.61 0.09
C THR A 205 15.28 0.59 -1.41
N TYR A 206 14.76 -0.40 -2.12
CA TYR A 206 14.92 -0.48 -3.56
C TYR A 206 14.20 0.68 -4.28
N MET A 207 12.98 1.04 -3.86
CA MET A 207 12.24 2.16 -4.42
C MET A 207 12.97 3.49 -4.23
N SER A 208 13.67 3.65 -3.11
CA SER A 208 14.44 4.86 -2.79
C SER A 208 15.67 5.05 -3.71
N THR A 209 16.09 4.04 -4.47
CA THR A 209 17.11 4.20 -5.52
C THR A 209 16.70 5.21 -6.59
N TYR A 210 15.39 5.51 -6.71
CA TYR A 210 14.86 6.58 -7.53
C TYR A 210 15.57 7.92 -7.26
N PHE A 211 15.87 8.25 -6.01
CA PHE A 211 16.51 9.51 -5.65
C PHE A 211 17.94 9.66 -6.18
N PHE A 212 18.57 8.56 -6.57
CA PHE A 212 19.90 8.55 -7.19
C PHE A 212 19.83 8.44 -8.73
N SER A 213 18.63 8.37 -9.29
CA SER A 213 18.44 8.26 -10.74
C SER A 213 18.65 9.59 -11.44
N SER A 214 19.39 9.59 -12.54
CA SER A 214 19.53 10.76 -13.44
C SER A 214 18.24 11.13 -14.19
N LYS A 215 17.26 10.22 -14.20
CA LYS A 215 15.94 10.45 -14.82
C LYS A 215 14.96 11.13 -13.88
N ARG A 216 15.35 11.38 -12.63
CA ARG A 216 14.51 12.01 -11.64
C ARG A 216 14.23 13.48 -12.00
N THR A 217 12.97 13.86 -11.97
CA THR A 217 12.53 15.25 -12.16
C THR A 217 11.82 15.83 -10.94
N LEU A 218 11.47 14.98 -9.95
CA LEU A 218 10.79 15.40 -8.73
C LEU A 218 11.79 15.54 -7.58
N ASP A 219 11.78 16.69 -6.95
CA ASP A 219 12.60 17.01 -5.78
C ASP A 219 11.75 17.31 -4.56
N PHE A 220 12.33 17.15 -3.37
CA PHE A 220 11.70 17.59 -2.15
C PHE A 220 11.74 19.12 -2.05
N ALA A 221 10.56 19.73 -1.94
CA ALA A 221 10.41 21.17 -1.75
C ALA A 221 9.98 21.48 -0.31
N LEU A 222 10.60 22.49 0.29
CA LEU A 222 10.15 23.02 1.57
C LEU A 222 8.86 23.81 1.38
N VAL A 223 7.80 23.43 2.07
CA VAL A 223 6.47 24.01 1.91
C VAL A 223 6.01 24.66 3.23
N LYS A 224 5.60 25.91 3.19
CA LYS A 224 5.01 26.60 4.36
C LYS A 224 3.70 25.92 4.77
N ALA A 225 3.41 25.86 6.08
CA ALA A 225 2.26 25.13 6.63
C ALA A 225 0.92 25.50 5.98
N LYS A 226 0.65 26.77 5.72
CA LYS A 226 -0.60 27.22 5.05
C LYS A 226 -0.71 26.67 3.62
N THR A 227 0.40 26.73 2.87
CA THR A 227 0.48 26.20 1.50
C THR A 227 0.39 24.68 1.50
N PHE A 228 0.97 24.01 2.49
CA PHE A 228 0.88 22.56 2.68
C PHE A 228 -0.58 22.11 2.81
N LEU A 229 -1.35 22.70 3.73
CA LEU A 229 -2.75 22.36 3.95
C LEU A 229 -3.62 22.60 2.71
N ASN A 230 -3.42 23.74 2.04
CA ASN A 230 -4.15 24.05 0.81
C ASN A 230 -3.81 23.06 -0.32
N THR A 231 -2.53 22.71 -0.47
CA THR A 231 -2.11 21.73 -1.48
C THR A 231 -2.68 20.35 -1.14
N LEU A 232 -2.64 19.92 0.12
CA LEU A 232 -3.21 18.66 0.56
C LEU A 232 -4.72 18.59 0.31
N ALA A 233 -5.47 19.67 0.59
CA ALA A 233 -6.90 19.74 0.31
C ALA A 233 -7.19 19.57 -1.18
N ASN A 234 -6.40 20.20 -2.06
CA ASN A 234 -6.54 20.04 -3.52
C ASN A 234 -6.21 18.61 -3.97
N ILE A 235 -5.18 17.98 -3.38
CA ILE A 235 -4.81 16.59 -3.63
C ILE A 235 -5.97 15.66 -3.25
N CYS A 236 -6.52 15.83 -2.05
CA CYS A 236 -7.66 15.03 -1.58
C CYS A 236 -8.88 15.21 -2.48
N LYS A 237 -9.18 16.44 -2.90
CA LYS A 237 -10.29 16.72 -3.82
C LYS A 237 -10.10 16.04 -5.18
N SER A 238 -8.88 16.08 -5.73
CA SER A 238 -8.54 15.42 -6.99
C SER A 238 -8.62 13.89 -6.89
N GLY A 239 -8.16 13.33 -5.77
CA GLY A 239 -8.13 11.88 -5.55
C GLY A 239 -9.45 11.28 -5.06
N PHE A 240 -10.43 12.09 -4.69
CA PHE A 240 -11.71 11.62 -4.13
C PHE A 240 -12.45 10.68 -5.07
N SER A 241 -12.44 10.95 -6.38
CA SER A 241 -13.05 10.08 -7.39
C SER A 241 -12.43 8.68 -7.40
N GLY A 242 -11.09 8.58 -7.32
CA GLY A 242 -10.41 7.28 -7.22
C GLY A 242 -10.64 6.57 -5.88
N ALA A 243 -10.67 7.34 -4.79
CA ALA A 243 -10.96 6.82 -3.46
C ALA A 243 -12.38 6.28 -3.32
N SER A 244 -13.35 6.84 -4.05
CA SER A 244 -14.74 6.36 -4.04
C SER A 244 -14.87 4.91 -4.49
N THR A 245 -14.07 4.48 -5.47
CA THR A 245 -14.03 3.07 -5.92
C THR A 245 -13.50 2.16 -4.81
N GLN A 246 -12.47 2.59 -4.09
CA GLN A 246 -11.91 1.83 -2.98
C GLN A 246 -12.87 1.79 -1.79
N LEU A 247 -13.57 2.89 -1.52
CA LEU A 247 -14.62 2.94 -0.49
C LEU A 247 -15.73 1.94 -0.78
N TYR A 248 -16.20 1.89 -2.03
CA TYR A 248 -17.20 0.90 -2.46
C TYR A 248 -16.71 -0.54 -2.21
N MET A 249 -15.47 -0.85 -2.57
CA MET A 249 -14.89 -2.18 -2.32
C MET A 249 -14.81 -2.50 -0.83
N THR A 250 -14.43 -1.54 0.00
CA THR A 250 -14.36 -1.70 1.47
C THR A 250 -15.74 -1.95 2.07
N ILE A 251 -16.75 -1.18 1.68
CA ILE A 251 -18.13 -1.36 2.11
C ILE A 251 -18.66 -2.74 1.67
N LYS A 252 -18.40 -3.13 0.42
CA LYS A 252 -18.79 -4.43 -0.11
C LYS A 252 -18.22 -5.58 0.72
N ILE A 253 -16.90 -5.55 1.04
CA ILE A 253 -16.24 -6.57 1.84
C ILE A 253 -16.84 -6.61 3.25
N PHE A 254 -17.06 -5.45 3.86
CA PHE A 254 -17.65 -5.36 5.19
C PHE A 254 -19.08 -5.96 5.23
N VAL A 255 -19.92 -5.60 4.26
CA VAL A 255 -21.30 -6.14 4.15
C VAL A 255 -21.27 -7.65 3.95
N ILE A 256 -20.43 -8.15 3.04
CA ILE A 256 -20.32 -9.59 2.78
C ILE A 256 -19.87 -10.34 4.04
N ASN A 257 -18.83 -9.86 4.72
CA ASN A 257 -18.34 -10.47 5.96
C ASN A 257 -19.41 -10.48 7.05
N THR A 258 -20.14 -9.37 7.21
CA THR A 258 -21.25 -9.29 8.18
C THR A 258 -22.37 -10.30 7.83
N LEU A 259 -22.75 -10.41 6.56
CA LEU A 259 -23.76 -11.38 6.12
C LEU A 259 -23.31 -12.82 6.32
N ILE A 260 -22.05 -13.15 5.99
CA ILE A 260 -21.47 -14.48 6.23
C ILE A 260 -21.53 -14.81 7.73
N THR A 261 -21.14 -13.88 8.59
CA THR A 261 -21.17 -14.08 10.05
C THR A 261 -22.60 -14.28 10.57
N LEU A 262 -23.57 -13.55 10.03
CA LEU A 262 -24.97 -13.64 10.48
C LEU A 262 -25.69 -14.92 9.98
N TYR A 263 -25.38 -15.39 8.77
CA TYR A 263 -26.12 -16.50 8.13
C TYR A 263 -25.38 -17.84 8.10
N ILE A 264 -24.05 -17.85 8.20
CA ILE A 264 -23.24 -19.07 8.08
C ILE A 264 -22.45 -19.34 9.37
N GLY A 265 -22.20 -18.32 10.17
CA GLY A 265 -21.38 -18.38 11.40
C GLY A 265 -22.14 -18.82 12.66
N GLN A 266 -23.26 -19.58 12.51
CA GLN A 266 -23.94 -20.25 13.64
C GLN A 266 -23.54 -21.71 13.70
#